data_8fc31f82652c94255089977a75d9c678
#
_entry.id   8fc31f82652c94255089977a75d9c678
#
_cell.length_a   1.000
_cell.length_b   1.000
_cell.length_c   1.000
_cell.angle_alpha   90.00
_cell.angle_beta   90.00
_cell.angle_gamma   90.00
#
_symmetry.space_group_name_H-M   'P 1'
#
loop_
_entity.id
_entity.type
_entity.pdbx_description
1 polymer ?
#
loop_
_entity_poly.entity_id
_entity_poly.type
_entity_poly.pdbx_seq_one_letter_code
_entity_poly.pdbx_strand_id
1 'polypeptide(L)'
;KKLDNLDSFITKAFIDTKELGYNLWGVSALSNPFYMSRKTTTNLKYICGALFGEIFDRDKYAIFSDVGHFEDHSKSMDHFIRDGGVVKFNWVGIKTKYFGEGGINDSLGGLENRKRDMYYNGLFLEQKYPGMCKQIEKRWGYDLRLNYRYKNKIDL
;
A
#
# COMPACT_ATOMS: atom_id res chain seq x y z
N LYS A 1 -4.23 22.06 2.32
CA LYS A 1 -3.72 22.59 3.59
C LYS A 1 -2.56 21.68 4.03
N LYS A 2 -1.46 22.26 4.52
CA LYS A 2 -0.36 21.50 5.11
C LYS A 2 -0.83 20.89 6.44
N LEU A 3 -0.35 19.71 6.79
CA LEU A 3 -0.60 19.09 8.08
C LEU A 3 0.08 19.94 9.17
N ASP A 4 -0.65 20.29 10.21
CA ASP A 4 -0.16 21.23 11.22
C ASP A 4 0.82 20.54 12.20
N ASN A 5 0.57 19.26 12.55
CA ASN A 5 1.42 18.48 13.44
C ASN A 5 1.45 17.02 12.99
N LEU A 6 2.62 16.55 12.58
CA LEU A 6 2.82 15.18 12.10
C LEU A 6 2.77 14.16 13.24
N ASP A 7 3.38 14.46 14.37
CA ASP A 7 3.44 13.54 15.52
C ASP A 7 2.05 13.27 16.10
N SER A 8 1.25 14.32 16.24
CA SER A 8 -0.16 14.20 16.67
C SER A 8 -0.97 13.38 15.67
N PHE A 9 -0.74 13.56 14.35
CA PHE A 9 -1.40 12.75 13.33
C PHE A 9 -1.00 11.28 13.43
N ILE A 10 0.30 10.97 13.54
CA ILE A 10 0.80 9.60 13.64
C ILE A 10 0.24 8.91 14.89
N THR A 11 0.29 9.58 16.04
CA THR A 11 -0.26 9.06 17.29
C THR A 11 -1.75 8.73 17.14
N LYS A 12 -2.53 9.67 16.60
CA LYS A 12 -3.95 9.44 16.35
C LYS A 12 -4.20 8.32 15.35
N ALA A 13 -3.40 8.22 14.29
CA ALA A 13 -3.52 7.18 13.28
C ALA A 13 -3.35 5.77 13.88
N PHE A 14 -2.40 5.59 14.79
CA PHE A 14 -2.24 4.32 15.52
C PHE A 14 -3.42 4.02 16.45
N ILE A 15 -3.92 5.01 17.18
CA ILE A 15 -5.09 4.86 18.06
C ILE A 15 -6.32 4.47 17.24
N ASP A 16 -6.66 5.25 16.21
CA ASP A 16 -7.83 5.01 15.36
C ASP A 16 -7.75 3.64 14.69
N THR A 17 -6.56 3.23 14.22
CA THR A 17 -6.36 1.93 13.58
C THR A 17 -6.60 0.78 14.53
N LYS A 18 -6.10 0.88 15.75
CA LYS A 18 -6.33 -0.11 16.82
C LYS A 18 -7.80 -0.19 17.22
N GLU A 19 -8.46 0.95 17.39
CA GLU A 19 -9.90 1.02 17.73
C GLU A 19 -10.78 0.41 16.66
N LEU A 20 -10.39 0.54 15.38
CA LEU A 20 -11.06 -0.09 14.23
C LEU A 20 -10.77 -1.59 14.10
N GLY A 21 -9.86 -2.16 14.89
CA GLY A 21 -9.51 -3.58 14.89
C GLY A 21 -8.53 -4.00 13.79
N TYR A 22 -7.81 -3.06 13.16
CA TYR A 22 -6.85 -3.34 12.10
C TYR A 22 -5.42 -3.10 12.56
N ASN A 23 -4.46 -3.62 11.77
CA ASN A 23 -3.05 -3.55 12.10
C ASN A 23 -2.20 -2.73 11.13
N LEU A 24 -2.74 -2.35 9.96
CA LEU A 24 -2.04 -1.52 8.97
C LEU A 24 -2.80 -0.25 8.67
N TRP A 25 -2.11 0.89 8.73
CA TRP A 25 -2.65 2.17 8.27
C TRP A 25 -1.72 2.87 7.30
N GLY A 26 -2.27 3.77 6.50
CA GLY A 26 -1.49 4.65 5.64
C GLY A 26 -2.30 5.83 5.14
N VAL A 27 -1.65 6.62 4.29
CA VAL A 27 -2.21 7.86 3.74
C VAL A 27 -2.34 7.79 2.22
N SER A 28 -2.87 8.83 1.60
CA SER A 28 -2.91 8.92 0.14
C SER A 28 -1.50 9.06 -0.42
N ALA A 29 -1.18 8.24 -1.43
CA ALA A 29 0.10 8.30 -2.15
C ALA A 29 0.29 9.62 -2.93
N LEU A 30 -0.78 10.37 -3.13
CA LEU A 30 -0.78 11.63 -3.87
C LEU A 30 -1.35 12.75 -3.00
N SER A 31 -0.72 13.93 -3.07
CA SER A 31 -1.21 15.15 -2.42
C SER A 31 -2.16 15.97 -3.30
N ASN A 32 -2.61 15.42 -4.45
CA ASN A 32 -3.55 16.10 -5.33
C ASN A 32 -4.97 16.03 -4.74
N PRO A 33 -5.62 17.16 -4.42
CA PRO A 33 -6.95 17.19 -3.83
C PRO A 33 -8.03 16.48 -4.64
N PHE A 34 -7.87 16.36 -5.95
CA PHE A 34 -8.79 15.64 -6.82
C PHE A 34 -8.93 14.15 -6.45
N TYR A 35 -7.84 13.52 -5.99
CA TYR A 35 -7.81 12.10 -5.58
C TYR A 35 -7.95 11.92 -4.07
N MET A 36 -8.08 13.00 -3.31
CA MET A 36 -8.23 12.97 -1.86
C MET A 36 -9.70 13.07 -1.46
N SER A 37 -10.05 12.48 -0.34
CA SER A 37 -11.39 12.61 0.24
C SER A 37 -11.29 12.77 1.76
N ARG A 38 -12.32 13.35 2.39
CA ARG A 38 -12.38 13.50 3.86
C ARG A 38 -12.69 12.20 4.61
N LYS A 39 -12.69 11.07 3.90
CA LYS A 39 -13.07 9.77 4.47
C LYS A 39 -11.85 8.96 4.90
N THR A 40 -11.96 8.27 6.01
CA THR A 40 -11.13 7.11 6.34
C THR A 40 -11.82 5.87 5.79
N THR A 41 -11.07 4.95 5.18
CA THR A 41 -11.60 3.71 4.60
C THR A 41 -10.86 2.51 5.15
N THR A 42 -11.57 1.37 5.27
CA THR A 42 -11.05 0.14 5.90
C THR A 42 -11.09 -1.09 4.99
N ASN A 43 -11.59 -0.95 3.75
CA ASN A 43 -11.56 -2.03 2.76
C ASN A 43 -10.16 -2.18 2.13
N LEU A 44 -10.00 -3.15 1.23
CA LEU A 44 -8.75 -3.29 0.46
C LEU A 44 -8.39 -1.97 -0.21
N LYS A 45 -7.26 -1.41 0.18
CA LYS A 45 -6.67 -0.17 -0.35
C LYS A 45 -5.17 -0.30 -0.46
N TYR A 46 -4.62 0.36 -1.45
CA TYR A 46 -3.18 0.54 -1.56
C TYR A 46 -2.68 1.43 -0.41
N ILE A 47 -1.81 0.88 0.40
CA ILE A 47 -1.07 1.58 1.46
C ILE A 47 0.36 1.81 0.96
N CYS A 48 0.66 3.06 0.64
CA CYS A 48 1.94 3.46 0.08
C CYS A 48 3.05 3.38 1.12
N GLY A 49 4.18 2.80 0.75
CA GLY A 49 5.36 2.64 1.60
C GLY A 49 6.02 3.94 2.07
N ALA A 50 5.63 5.11 1.53
CA ALA A 50 6.26 6.38 1.89
C ALA A 50 5.79 6.95 3.25
N LEU A 51 4.56 6.65 3.69
CA LEU A 51 4.07 6.95 5.05
C LEU A 51 2.96 5.98 5.43
N PHE A 52 3.29 5.06 6.30
CA PHE A 52 2.39 4.08 6.88
C PHE A 52 2.81 3.74 8.31
N GLY A 53 1.97 3.02 9.02
CA GLY A 53 2.30 2.41 10.30
C GLY A 53 1.68 1.03 10.42
N GLU A 54 2.38 0.15 11.11
CA GLU A 54 1.98 -1.23 11.35
C GLU A 54 1.94 -1.48 12.87
N ILE A 55 0.83 -2.05 13.35
CA ILE A 55 0.68 -2.47 14.73
C ILE A 55 1.10 -3.93 14.81
N PHE A 56 2.16 -4.21 15.56
CA PHE A 56 2.59 -5.56 15.82
C PHE A 56 1.64 -6.22 16.81
N ASP A 57 1.03 -7.32 16.40
CA ASP A 57 0.15 -8.15 17.20
C ASP A 57 0.81 -9.52 17.41
N ARG A 58 1.10 -9.88 18.66
CA ARG A 58 1.80 -11.15 18.99
C ARG A 58 0.95 -12.38 18.73
N ASP A 59 -0.38 -12.22 18.71
CA ASP A 59 -1.32 -13.30 18.47
C ASP A 59 -1.57 -13.58 16.99
N LYS A 60 -0.96 -12.76 16.12
CA LYS A 60 -1.07 -12.90 14.67
C LYS A 60 0.29 -13.21 14.05
N TYR A 61 0.28 -13.97 12.94
CA TYR A 61 1.50 -14.22 12.19
C TYR A 61 2.07 -12.92 11.58
N ALA A 62 3.39 -12.84 11.57
CA ALA A 62 4.09 -11.71 10.95
C ALA A 62 3.93 -11.72 9.42
N ILE A 63 3.81 -10.53 8.84
CA ILE A 63 3.70 -10.34 7.39
C ILE A 63 5.06 -9.93 6.84
N PHE A 64 5.57 -10.72 5.91
CA PHE A 64 6.80 -10.46 5.18
C PHE A 64 6.50 -10.38 3.69
N SER A 65 7.17 -9.48 2.98
CA SER A 65 7.02 -9.40 1.54
C SER A 65 7.84 -10.49 0.84
N ASP A 66 7.21 -11.19 -0.11
CA ASP A 66 7.88 -12.19 -0.97
C ASP A 66 8.47 -11.54 -2.23
N VAL A 67 8.33 -10.23 -2.39
CA VAL A 67 8.74 -9.49 -3.58
C VAL A 67 9.56 -8.26 -3.22
N GLY A 68 10.53 -7.93 -4.05
CA GLY A 68 11.33 -6.72 -3.93
C GLY A 68 10.65 -5.49 -4.56
N HIS A 69 9.77 -5.71 -5.53
CA HIS A 69 8.95 -4.66 -6.16
C HIS A 69 7.47 -4.89 -5.85
N PHE A 70 6.71 -3.82 -5.61
CA PHE A 70 5.32 -3.89 -5.15
C PHE A 70 5.15 -4.49 -3.74
N GLU A 71 6.16 -4.39 -2.88
CA GLU A 71 6.12 -4.86 -1.50
C GLU A 71 4.99 -4.18 -0.69
N ASP A 72 4.70 -2.93 -0.97
CA ASP A 72 3.60 -2.18 -0.35
C ASP A 72 2.21 -2.66 -0.83
N HIS A 73 2.08 -3.12 -2.08
CA HIS A 73 0.87 -3.78 -2.58
C HIS A 73 0.69 -5.15 -1.91
N SER A 74 1.76 -5.97 -1.85
CA SER A 74 1.75 -7.26 -1.15
C SER A 74 1.35 -7.09 0.31
N LYS A 75 2.01 -6.16 1.04
CA LYS A 75 1.69 -5.84 2.42
C LYS A 75 0.21 -5.44 2.60
N SER A 76 -0.32 -4.61 1.70
CA SER A 76 -1.72 -4.18 1.75
C SER A 76 -2.69 -5.36 1.59
N MET A 77 -2.38 -6.30 0.68
CA MET A 77 -3.21 -7.49 0.43
C MET A 77 -3.10 -8.50 1.58
N ASP A 78 -1.90 -8.74 2.10
CA ASP A 78 -1.68 -9.67 3.21
C ASP A 78 -2.38 -9.21 4.49
N HIS A 79 -2.28 -7.92 4.83
CA HIS A 79 -3.04 -7.36 5.97
C HIS A 79 -4.54 -7.43 5.74
N PHE A 80 -5.00 -7.16 4.52
CA PHE A 80 -6.43 -7.30 4.21
C PHE A 80 -6.92 -8.73 4.38
N ILE A 81 -6.13 -9.73 3.95
CA ILE A 81 -6.49 -11.16 4.13
C ILE A 81 -6.47 -11.54 5.60
N ARG A 82 -5.43 -11.16 6.34
CA ARG A 82 -5.24 -11.52 7.75
C ARG A 82 -6.23 -10.83 8.68
N ASP A 83 -6.45 -9.53 8.46
CA ASP A 83 -7.15 -8.65 9.40
C ASP A 83 -8.57 -8.26 8.92
N GLY A 84 -8.94 -8.59 7.67
CA GLY A 84 -10.21 -8.18 7.06
C GLY A 84 -10.22 -6.76 6.49
N GLY A 85 -9.14 -5.99 6.70
CA GLY A 85 -9.08 -4.61 6.22
C GLY A 85 -7.73 -3.93 6.46
N VAL A 86 -7.60 -2.74 5.88
CA VAL A 86 -6.48 -1.81 6.10
C VAL A 86 -7.04 -0.40 6.26
N VAL A 87 -6.46 0.41 7.14
CA VAL A 87 -6.95 1.77 7.39
C VAL A 87 -6.24 2.76 6.47
N LYS A 88 -7.01 3.50 5.67
CA LYS A 88 -6.48 4.55 4.82
C LYS A 88 -7.09 5.90 5.14
N PHE A 89 -6.25 6.84 5.57
CA PHE A 89 -6.61 8.23 5.81
C PHE A 89 -6.53 9.02 4.50
N ASN A 90 -7.62 9.03 3.71
CA ASN A 90 -7.64 9.64 2.37
C ASN A 90 -7.57 11.18 2.37
N TRP A 91 -7.64 11.81 3.53
CA TRP A 91 -7.57 13.26 3.72
C TRP A 91 -6.15 13.77 4.01
N VAL A 92 -5.18 12.87 4.22
CA VAL A 92 -3.75 13.15 4.29
C VAL A 92 -3.09 12.60 3.04
N GLY A 93 -2.22 13.38 2.42
CA GLY A 93 -1.44 12.97 1.26
C GLY A 93 0.01 13.36 1.40
N ILE A 94 0.89 12.58 0.80
CA ILE A 94 2.33 12.83 0.75
C ILE A 94 2.74 13.45 -0.58
N LYS A 95 3.78 14.26 -0.54
CA LYS A 95 4.44 14.79 -1.72
C LYS A 95 5.85 14.20 -1.79
N THR A 96 6.03 13.23 -2.70
CA THR A 96 7.32 12.57 -2.93
C THR A 96 7.79 12.83 -4.36
N LYS A 97 9.09 12.76 -4.58
CA LYS A 97 9.67 12.70 -5.92
C LYS A 97 9.83 11.22 -6.29
N TYR A 98 8.99 10.75 -7.21
CA TYR A 98 9.14 9.42 -7.79
C TYR A 98 10.11 9.48 -8.97
N PHE A 99 10.91 8.44 -9.16
CA PHE A 99 11.85 8.31 -10.27
C PHE A 99 12.99 9.36 -10.30
N GLY A 100 13.39 9.90 -9.13
CA GLY A 100 14.60 10.71 -8.99
C GLY A 100 15.88 9.89 -9.14
N GLU A 101 17.01 10.58 -9.23
CA GLU A 101 18.35 9.96 -9.11
C GLU A 101 18.50 9.31 -7.73
N GLY A 102 19.12 8.15 -7.67
CA GLY A 102 19.26 7.34 -6.45
C GLY A 102 18.11 6.36 -6.22
N GLY A 103 18.25 5.53 -5.19
CA GLY A 103 17.21 4.59 -4.75
C GLY A 103 17.13 3.32 -5.61
N ILE A 104 15.92 2.81 -5.82
CA ILE A 104 15.68 1.50 -6.46
C ILE A 104 16.28 1.39 -7.88
N ASN A 105 16.29 2.47 -8.66
CA ASN A 105 16.86 2.44 -10.01
C ASN A 105 18.35 2.08 -9.99
N ASP A 106 19.09 2.67 -9.07
CA ASP A 106 20.53 2.47 -8.98
C ASP A 106 20.85 1.10 -8.38
N SER A 107 20.07 0.66 -7.39
CA SER A 107 20.25 -0.65 -6.76
C SER A 107 19.95 -1.83 -7.70
N LEU A 108 19.06 -1.65 -8.68
CA LEU A 108 18.70 -2.65 -9.68
C LEU A 108 19.57 -2.60 -10.95
N GLY A 109 20.52 -1.69 -11.04
CA GLY A 109 21.41 -1.57 -12.21
C GLY A 109 20.72 -0.98 -13.44
N GLY A 110 19.72 -0.11 -13.23
CA GLY A 110 19.09 0.70 -14.28
C GLY A 110 17.64 0.38 -14.59
N LEU A 111 17.07 1.21 -15.47
CA LEU A 111 15.63 1.22 -15.76
C LEU A 111 15.11 -0.09 -16.39
N GLU A 112 15.87 -0.72 -17.25
CA GLU A 112 15.42 -1.96 -17.94
C GLU A 112 15.35 -3.15 -16.95
N ASN A 113 16.31 -3.26 -16.05
CA ASN A 113 16.27 -4.26 -14.98
C ASN A 113 15.08 -4.01 -14.05
N ARG A 114 14.81 -2.74 -13.73
CA ARG A 114 13.63 -2.37 -12.94
C ARG A 114 12.32 -2.76 -13.63
N LYS A 115 12.18 -2.50 -14.94
CA LYS A 115 10.97 -2.90 -15.69
C LYS A 115 10.78 -4.42 -15.68
N ARG A 116 11.88 -5.17 -15.86
CA ARG A 116 11.84 -6.63 -15.80
C ARG A 116 11.42 -7.12 -14.42
N ASP A 117 11.96 -6.53 -13.36
CA ASP A 117 11.60 -6.85 -11.98
C ASP A 117 10.13 -6.54 -11.69
N MET A 118 9.64 -5.37 -12.11
CA MET A 118 8.21 -5.01 -12.03
C MET A 118 7.33 -6.03 -12.75
N TYR A 119 7.74 -6.49 -13.95
CA TYR A 119 6.98 -7.45 -14.71
C TYR A 119 6.81 -8.77 -13.97
N TYR A 120 7.90 -9.37 -13.51
CA TYR A 120 7.85 -10.67 -12.85
C TYR A 120 7.18 -10.60 -11.46
N ASN A 121 7.49 -9.58 -10.67
CA ASN A 121 6.85 -9.40 -9.36
C ASN A 121 5.34 -9.14 -9.49
N GLY A 122 4.93 -8.35 -10.50
CA GLY A 122 3.52 -8.11 -10.77
C GLY A 122 2.75 -9.38 -11.16
N LEU A 123 3.31 -10.22 -12.04
CA LEU A 123 2.73 -11.51 -12.39
C LEU A 123 2.66 -12.46 -11.20
N PHE A 124 3.72 -12.53 -10.40
CA PHE A 124 3.74 -13.35 -9.19
C PHE A 124 2.62 -12.95 -8.23
N LEU A 125 2.45 -11.64 -7.98
CA LEU A 125 1.39 -11.15 -7.08
C LEU A 125 -0.01 -11.38 -7.66
N GLU A 126 -0.20 -11.25 -8.98
CA GLU A 126 -1.49 -11.57 -9.62
C GLU A 126 -1.86 -13.06 -9.45
N GLN A 127 -0.87 -13.95 -9.49
CA GLN A 127 -1.08 -15.39 -9.25
C GLN A 127 -1.29 -15.70 -7.77
N LYS A 128 -0.52 -15.06 -6.88
CA LYS A 128 -0.62 -15.27 -5.42
C LYS A 128 -1.94 -14.75 -4.85
N TYR A 129 -2.48 -13.65 -5.40
CA TYR A 129 -3.69 -12.99 -4.91
C TYR A 129 -4.79 -12.91 -6.00
N PRO A 130 -5.36 -14.05 -6.43
CA PRO A 130 -6.29 -14.08 -7.55
C PRO A 130 -7.53 -13.22 -7.30
N GLY A 131 -7.79 -12.30 -8.22
CA GLY A 131 -8.91 -11.37 -8.15
C GLY A 131 -8.70 -10.14 -7.26
N MET A 132 -7.66 -10.09 -6.44
CA MET A 132 -7.34 -8.93 -5.60
C MET A 132 -6.54 -7.86 -6.32
N CYS A 133 -5.71 -8.25 -7.26
CA CYS A 133 -4.92 -7.33 -8.07
C CYS A 133 -4.81 -7.78 -9.53
N LYS A 134 -4.38 -6.88 -10.38
CA LYS A 134 -4.08 -7.12 -11.79
C LYS A 134 -2.90 -6.29 -12.22
N GLN A 135 -1.93 -6.92 -12.88
CA GLN A 135 -0.85 -6.21 -13.53
C GLN A 135 -1.37 -5.42 -14.72
N ILE A 136 -0.88 -4.22 -14.90
CA ILE A 136 -1.20 -3.34 -16.01
C ILE A 136 0.07 -2.74 -16.60
N GLU A 137 0.15 -2.71 -17.94
CA GLU A 137 1.23 -2.05 -18.63
C GLU A 137 1.00 -0.53 -18.65
N LYS A 138 2.06 0.22 -18.45
CA LYS A 138 2.12 1.67 -18.47
C LYS A 138 3.24 2.13 -19.40
N ARG A 139 3.17 3.37 -19.87
CA ARG A 139 4.22 3.97 -20.71
C ARG A 139 5.64 3.87 -20.12
N TRP A 140 5.73 3.86 -18.80
CA TRP A 140 7.00 3.83 -18.04
C TRP A 140 7.39 2.44 -17.54
N GLY A 141 6.60 1.39 -17.78
CA GLY A 141 6.82 0.02 -17.32
C GLY A 141 5.53 -0.67 -16.91
N TYR A 142 5.53 -1.33 -15.76
CA TYR A 142 4.37 -2.05 -15.23
C TYR A 142 3.91 -1.45 -13.92
N ASP A 143 2.64 -1.63 -13.61
CA ASP A 143 2.00 -1.20 -12.38
C ASP A 143 1.07 -2.31 -11.90
N LEU A 144 0.69 -2.29 -10.63
CA LEU A 144 -0.24 -3.25 -10.05
C LEU A 144 -1.50 -2.51 -9.59
N ARG A 145 -2.63 -2.86 -10.19
CA ARG A 145 -3.93 -2.29 -9.82
C ARG A 145 -4.63 -3.20 -8.83
N LEU A 146 -4.94 -2.69 -7.63
CA LEU A 146 -5.77 -3.38 -6.66
C LEU A 146 -7.25 -3.30 -7.02
N ASN A 147 -7.97 -4.40 -6.79
CA ASN A 147 -9.42 -4.46 -6.89
C ASN A 147 -10.07 -3.98 -5.59
N TYR A 148 -10.34 -2.68 -5.49
CA TYR A 148 -10.95 -2.07 -4.29
C TYR A 148 -12.38 -2.54 -3.97
N ARG A 149 -12.99 -3.35 -4.84
CA ARG A 149 -14.29 -3.98 -4.63
C ARG A 149 -14.17 -5.44 -4.19
N TYR A 150 -12.96 -5.95 -4.06
CA TYR A 150 -12.73 -7.30 -3.58
C TYR A 150 -13.30 -7.46 -2.17
N LYS A 151 -14.05 -8.55 -1.97
CA LYS A 151 -14.58 -8.95 -0.67
C LYS A 151 -13.86 -10.21 -0.24
N ASN A 152 -13.46 -10.27 1.02
CA ASN A 152 -12.88 -11.49 1.56
C ASN A 152 -13.97 -12.57 1.58
N LYS A 153 -13.67 -13.77 1.04
CA LYS A 153 -14.64 -14.90 0.98
C LYS A 153 -14.96 -15.48 2.36
N ILE A 154 -14.32 -14.97 3.42
CA ILE A 154 -14.57 -15.41 4.80
C ILE A 154 -15.86 -14.78 5.36
N ASP A 155 -16.44 -13.79 4.70
CA ASP A 155 -17.69 -13.10 5.11
C ASP A 155 -18.95 -13.73 4.50
N LEU A 156 -18.87 -14.98 4.03
CA LEU A 156 -20.00 -15.82 3.54
C LEU A 156 -20.07 -17.11 4.39
#